data_6af8c117ec9f6bc521678dccd1c24a45
#
_entry.id   6af8c117ec9f6bc521678dccd1c24a45
#
_cell.length_a   1.000
_cell.length_b   1.000
_cell.length_c   1.000
_cell.angle_alpha   90.00
_cell.angle_beta   90.00
_cell.angle_gamma   90.00
#
_symmetry.space_group_name_H-M   'P 1'
#
loop_
_entity.id
_entity.type
_entity.pdbx_description
1 polymer ?
#
loop_
_entity_poly.entity_id
_entity_poly.type
_entity_poly.pdbx_seq_one_letter_code
_entity_poly.pdbx_strand_id
1 'polypeptide(L)'
;METAEIRSRFVEFFEDRGHEHLPSGPLVPKDDPTLMFTNAGMVQFKRAFQGEVEPPADRVVTFQKCLRVSGKHNDLEEVGRTARHHTFFEMLGNFSFGDYFKPDAIAFAWEFVTGELGLDPGRLWASVHYSDDEARELWLEHTSLPPDRVMTLGDEENFWQMGDTGPCGPCSELHYDLRPADATGDLEPEEFLRLGEADRFMEIWNLVFMQYDRDESGEDRPLPAPSIDTGAGLERLAAILQGKRTNYHIDLFEPLIREAEEAVGRSYPDEPESWEEGLPFRVLADHARAVAFLLADGVFPSNEGRGYVLRRILRRAGRYAWLLGRREPTLHRLVEVVADEMSGAYPELAARREHLVNTTRSEEERFLETIDEGMRRFEEIAPEGGSGTIGGRDAFRLYDTYGFPLDLTELMAEERGYEVDEEGF
;
A
#
# COMPACT_ATOMS: atom_id res chain seq x y z
N MET A 1 12.04 16.83 -4.57
CA MET A 1 12.13 15.92 -5.75
C MET A 1 10.73 15.43 -6.03
N GLU A 2 10.28 15.50 -7.27
CA GLU A 2 8.94 15.03 -7.68
C GLU A 2 8.90 13.50 -7.77
N THR A 3 7.73 12.93 -7.60
CA THR A 3 7.54 11.46 -7.61
C THR A 3 7.97 10.82 -8.94
N ALA A 4 7.71 11.50 -10.06
CA ALA A 4 8.16 11.03 -11.38
C ALA A 4 9.70 10.96 -11.48
N GLU A 5 10.41 11.93 -10.90
CA GLU A 5 11.87 11.96 -10.85
C GLU A 5 12.44 10.83 -9.99
N ILE A 6 11.79 10.52 -8.85
CA ILE A 6 12.21 9.40 -7.98
C ILE A 6 12.15 8.08 -8.75
N ARG A 7 11.04 7.82 -9.50
CA ARG A 7 10.93 6.62 -10.34
C ARG A 7 12.05 6.53 -11.37
N SER A 8 12.30 7.62 -12.10
CA SER A 8 13.33 7.64 -13.15
C SER A 8 14.71 7.39 -12.56
N ARG A 9 15.07 8.06 -11.48
CA ARG A 9 16.37 7.88 -10.80
C ARG A 9 16.55 6.46 -10.26
N PHE A 10 15.48 5.85 -9.72
CA PHE A 10 15.55 4.46 -9.26
C PHE A 10 15.85 3.50 -10.42
N VAL A 11 15.13 3.63 -11.52
CA VAL A 11 15.35 2.79 -12.70
C VAL A 11 16.77 3.01 -13.27
N GLU A 12 17.18 4.24 -13.53
CA GLU A 12 18.48 4.60 -14.07
C GLU A 12 19.62 4.08 -13.19
N PHE A 13 19.51 4.25 -11.85
CA PHE A 13 20.52 3.78 -10.89
C PHE A 13 20.76 2.27 -10.99
N PHE A 14 19.70 1.47 -11.14
CA PHE A 14 19.81 0.03 -11.25
C PHE A 14 20.15 -0.44 -12.68
N GLU A 15 19.70 0.24 -13.73
CA GLU A 15 20.15 -0.02 -15.11
C GLU A 15 21.66 0.17 -15.25
N ASP A 16 22.23 1.21 -14.66
CA ASP A 16 23.68 1.45 -14.61
C ASP A 16 24.47 0.33 -13.89
N ARG A 17 23.76 -0.48 -13.07
CA ARG A 17 24.30 -1.65 -12.36
C ARG A 17 23.89 -2.98 -12.99
N GLY A 18 23.48 -2.95 -14.27
CA GLY A 18 23.19 -4.12 -15.09
C GLY A 18 21.83 -4.77 -14.87
N HIS A 19 20.88 -4.07 -14.26
CA HIS A 19 19.50 -4.55 -14.15
C HIS A 19 18.72 -4.23 -15.43
N GLU A 20 17.89 -5.16 -15.88
CA GLU A 20 16.95 -4.95 -16.96
C GLU A 20 15.66 -4.29 -16.42
N HIS A 21 15.27 -3.15 -16.97
CA HIS A 21 14.03 -2.51 -16.61
C HIS A 21 12.84 -3.23 -17.26
N LEU A 22 11.94 -3.74 -16.42
CA LEU A 22 10.71 -4.36 -16.87
C LEU A 22 9.49 -3.51 -16.46
N PRO A 23 8.43 -3.49 -17.30
CA PRO A 23 7.21 -2.79 -16.97
C PRO A 23 6.51 -3.42 -15.76
N SER A 24 5.69 -2.61 -15.08
CA SER A 24 4.81 -3.09 -14.03
C SER A 24 3.92 -4.23 -14.53
N GLY A 25 3.86 -5.31 -13.78
CA GLY A 25 2.82 -6.32 -13.97
C GLY A 25 1.42 -5.76 -13.68
N PRO A 26 0.34 -6.44 -14.12
CA PRO A 26 -1.02 -6.03 -13.82
C PRO A 26 -1.33 -6.25 -12.33
N LEU A 27 -2.33 -5.50 -11.81
CA LEU A 27 -2.87 -5.72 -10.46
C LEU A 27 -3.56 -7.08 -10.31
N VAL A 28 -4.02 -7.66 -11.42
CA VAL A 28 -4.60 -9.00 -11.44
C VAL A 28 -3.53 -10.00 -11.89
N PRO A 29 -2.96 -10.80 -10.97
CA PRO A 29 -1.96 -11.80 -11.32
C PRO A 29 -2.53 -12.81 -12.34
N LYS A 30 -1.82 -13.04 -13.45
CA LYS A 30 -2.32 -13.91 -14.53
C LYS A 30 -2.22 -15.40 -14.19
N ASP A 31 -1.18 -15.77 -13.47
CA ASP A 31 -0.77 -17.17 -13.27
C ASP A 31 -0.77 -17.59 -11.79
N ASP A 32 -1.34 -16.79 -10.90
CA ASP A 32 -1.43 -17.10 -9.47
C ASP A 32 -2.89 -17.02 -8.97
N PRO A 33 -3.58 -18.16 -8.85
CA PRO A 33 -4.95 -18.19 -8.32
C PRO A 33 -5.02 -18.00 -6.80
N THR A 34 -3.88 -18.05 -6.09
CA THR A 34 -3.82 -17.89 -4.64
C THR A 34 -3.88 -16.43 -4.20
N LEU A 35 -3.55 -15.51 -5.11
CA LEU A 35 -3.59 -14.07 -4.87
C LEU A 35 -4.78 -13.42 -5.59
N MET A 36 -5.49 -12.61 -4.84
CA MET A 36 -6.56 -11.81 -5.41
C MET A 36 -5.99 -10.65 -6.24
N PHE A 37 -4.97 -9.97 -5.72
CA PHE A 37 -4.28 -8.86 -6.37
C PHE A 37 -2.76 -8.93 -6.15
N THR A 38 -2.01 -8.26 -7.01
CA THR A 38 -0.58 -8.05 -6.86
C THR A 38 -0.32 -7.13 -5.66
N ASN A 39 0.23 -7.66 -4.59
CA ASN A 39 0.46 -6.97 -3.31
C ASN A 39 1.93 -6.60 -3.05
N ALA A 40 2.84 -7.08 -3.91
CA ALA A 40 4.29 -6.81 -3.85
C ALA A 40 4.93 -6.91 -5.23
N GLY A 41 6.11 -6.30 -5.40
CA GLY A 41 6.85 -6.27 -6.66
C GLY A 41 7.24 -7.64 -7.19
N MET A 42 7.54 -8.58 -6.29
CA MET A 42 7.98 -9.93 -6.64
C MET A 42 6.90 -10.83 -7.26
N VAL A 43 5.60 -10.47 -7.13
CA VAL A 43 4.50 -11.36 -7.54
C VAL A 43 4.62 -11.79 -9.01
N GLN A 44 4.99 -10.87 -9.89
CA GLN A 44 5.19 -11.20 -11.30
C GLN A 44 6.38 -12.15 -11.54
N PHE A 45 7.29 -12.32 -10.57
CA PHE A 45 8.49 -13.14 -10.64
C PHE A 45 8.44 -14.40 -9.78
N LYS A 46 7.33 -14.67 -9.08
CA LYS A 46 7.17 -15.80 -8.16
C LYS A 46 7.71 -17.11 -8.72
N ARG A 47 7.29 -17.47 -9.93
CA ARG A 47 7.68 -18.72 -10.60
C ARG A 47 9.18 -18.77 -10.96
N ALA A 48 9.78 -17.60 -11.21
CA ALA A 48 11.23 -17.52 -11.45
C ALA A 48 12.02 -17.77 -10.15
N PHE A 49 11.58 -17.18 -9.02
CA PHE A 49 12.19 -17.48 -7.71
C PHE A 49 12.09 -18.96 -7.33
N GLN A 50 10.96 -19.60 -7.62
CA GLN A 50 10.74 -21.04 -7.39
C GLN A 50 11.52 -21.94 -8.37
N GLY A 51 12.15 -21.36 -9.41
CA GLY A 51 12.87 -22.11 -10.43
C GLY A 51 11.96 -22.88 -11.40
N GLU A 52 10.67 -22.54 -11.44
CA GLU A 52 9.70 -23.15 -12.36
C GLU A 52 9.83 -22.62 -13.80
N VAL A 53 10.31 -21.39 -13.94
CA VAL A 53 10.59 -20.74 -15.23
C VAL A 53 11.94 -20.03 -15.16
N GLU A 54 12.59 -19.87 -16.30
CA GLU A 54 13.79 -19.03 -16.39
C GLU A 54 13.43 -17.58 -16.05
N PRO A 55 14.23 -16.88 -15.24
CA PRO A 55 14.03 -15.47 -14.99
C PRO A 55 14.18 -14.66 -16.28
N PRO A 56 13.48 -13.53 -16.41
CA PRO A 56 13.59 -12.68 -17.62
C PRO A 56 15.00 -12.13 -17.82
N ALA A 57 15.74 -11.89 -16.75
CA ALA A 57 17.15 -11.54 -16.70
C ALA A 57 17.71 -11.91 -15.31
N ASP A 58 19.05 -11.97 -15.17
CA ASP A 58 19.69 -12.26 -13.87
C ASP A 58 19.42 -11.16 -12.84
N ARG A 59 19.29 -9.92 -13.31
CA ARG A 59 18.97 -8.72 -12.52
C ARG A 59 17.82 -7.95 -13.16
N VAL A 60 16.84 -7.57 -12.39
CA VAL A 60 15.67 -6.81 -12.86
C VAL A 60 15.40 -5.62 -11.96
N VAL A 61 14.94 -4.52 -12.56
CA VAL A 61 14.38 -3.37 -11.85
C VAL A 61 12.98 -3.05 -12.37
N THR A 62 12.08 -2.67 -11.47
CA THR A 62 10.71 -2.29 -11.83
C THR A 62 10.12 -1.32 -10.81
N PHE A 63 9.16 -0.52 -11.22
CA PHE A 63 8.20 0.14 -10.33
C PHE A 63 6.85 -0.54 -10.52
N GLN A 64 6.39 -1.24 -9.48
CA GLN A 64 5.23 -2.13 -9.55
C GLN A 64 3.99 -1.50 -8.91
N LYS A 65 2.88 -1.55 -9.66
CA LYS A 65 1.53 -1.30 -9.12
C LYS A 65 1.18 -2.35 -8.09
N CYS A 66 0.85 -1.95 -6.86
CA CYS A 66 0.45 -2.84 -5.78
C CYS A 66 -0.90 -2.45 -5.22
N LEU A 67 -1.67 -3.46 -4.78
CA LEU A 67 -2.96 -3.28 -4.15
C LEU A 67 -3.06 -4.14 -2.88
N ARG A 68 -3.31 -3.51 -1.72
CA ARG A 68 -3.45 -4.18 -0.41
C ARG A 68 -4.81 -3.90 0.18
N VAL A 69 -5.78 -4.75 -0.16
CA VAL A 69 -7.20 -4.59 0.23
C VAL A 69 -7.86 -5.90 0.65
N SER A 70 -7.08 -6.97 0.78
CA SER A 70 -7.59 -8.29 1.17
C SER A 70 -6.48 -9.24 1.59
N GLY A 71 -6.83 -10.29 2.32
CA GLY A 71 -5.91 -11.34 2.77
C GLY A 71 -4.95 -10.89 3.86
N LYS A 72 -3.76 -11.48 3.90
CA LYS A 72 -2.74 -11.22 4.93
C LYS A 72 -2.25 -9.76 4.94
N HIS A 73 -2.21 -9.13 3.77
CA HIS A 73 -1.81 -7.74 3.58
C HIS A 73 -3.05 -6.90 3.25
N ASN A 74 -3.84 -6.54 4.26
CA ASN A 74 -5.05 -5.71 4.11
C ASN A 74 -4.87 -4.38 4.84
N ASP A 75 -4.66 -3.30 4.10
CA ASP A 75 -4.46 -1.96 4.65
C ASP A 75 -5.74 -1.10 4.58
N LEU A 76 -6.86 -1.64 4.09
CA LEU A 76 -8.06 -0.85 3.79
C LEU A 76 -8.58 -0.02 4.96
N GLU A 77 -8.53 -0.57 6.17
CA GLU A 77 -9.04 0.08 7.38
C GLU A 77 -8.11 1.21 7.84
N GLU A 78 -6.80 1.06 7.63
CA GLU A 78 -5.77 2.04 7.96
C GLU A 78 -5.73 3.23 6.99
N VAL A 79 -6.31 3.05 5.78
CA VAL A 79 -6.31 4.07 4.73
C VAL A 79 -7.03 5.33 5.18
N GLY A 80 -6.30 6.44 5.14
CA GLY A 80 -6.75 7.75 5.56
C GLY A 80 -6.61 8.00 7.06
N ARG A 81 -6.45 6.98 7.90
CA ARG A 81 -6.23 7.08 9.35
C ARG A 81 -4.77 7.30 9.69
N THR A 82 -3.88 6.54 9.06
CA THR A 82 -2.43 6.68 9.19
C THR A 82 -1.84 7.60 8.13
N ALA A 83 -0.60 8.02 8.33
CA ALA A 83 0.11 8.91 7.42
C ALA A 83 0.63 8.22 6.15
N ARG A 84 0.68 6.86 6.11
CA ARG A 84 1.49 6.09 5.17
C ARG A 84 0.80 4.90 4.49
N HIS A 85 -0.38 4.46 4.94
CA HIS A 85 -1.07 3.30 4.35
C HIS A 85 -1.99 3.71 3.21
N HIS A 86 -1.97 2.89 2.15
CA HIS A 86 -2.75 3.08 0.93
C HIS A 86 -3.36 1.77 0.46
N THR A 87 -4.52 1.85 -0.20
CA THR A 87 -5.05 0.70 -0.95
C THR A 87 -4.20 0.40 -2.16
N PHE A 88 -3.90 1.42 -2.95
CA PHE A 88 -3.01 1.37 -4.11
C PHE A 88 -1.73 2.17 -3.81
N PHE A 89 -0.57 1.59 -4.12
CA PHE A 89 0.72 2.26 -4.02
C PHE A 89 1.70 1.72 -5.06
N GLU A 90 2.80 2.42 -5.23
CA GLU A 90 3.88 2.01 -6.13
C GLU A 90 5.07 1.48 -5.32
N MET A 91 5.52 0.27 -5.67
CA MET A 91 6.67 -0.37 -5.05
C MET A 91 7.84 -0.35 -6.04
N LEU A 92 8.91 0.34 -5.69
CA LEU A 92 10.17 0.33 -6.42
C LEU A 92 10.94 -0.93 -6.00
N GLY A 93 11.26 -1.81 -6.95
CA GLY A 93 11.90 -3.08 -6.66
C GLY A 93 13.11 -3.34 -7.54
N ASN A 94 14.19 -3.83 -6.93
CA ASN A 94 15.31 -4.47 -7.62
C ASN A 94 15.41 -5.92 -7.19
N PHE A 95 15.69 -6.78 -8.16
CA PHE A 95 15.65 -8.22 -8.02
C PHE A 95 16.94 -8.83 -8.54
N SER A 96 17.40 -9.90 -7.84
CA SER A 96 18.51 -10.74 -8.29
C SER A 96 18.08 -12.20 -8.22
N PHE A 97 18.22 -12.91 -9.32
CA PHE A 97 17.87 -14.33 -9.44
C PHE A 97 19.14 -15.18 -9.37
N GLY A 98 19.75 -15.24 -8.16
CA GLY A 98 20.96 -16.01 -7.91
C GLY A 98 22.26 -15.38 -8.43
N ASP A 99 22.26 -14.10 -8.82
CA ASP A 99 23.44 -13.41 -9.30
C ASP A 99 24.19 -12.67 -8.18
N TYR A 100 23.53 -11.72 -7.48
CA TYR A 100 24.07 -11.12 -6.27
C TYR A 100 23.15 -11.38 -5.06
N PHE A 101 23.69 -11.15 -3.85
CA PHE A 101 22.93 -11.39 -2.61
C PHE A 101 23.10 -10.23 -1.63
N LYS A 102 23.08 -10.50 -0.31
CA LYS A 102 23.02 -9.50 0.76
C LYS A 102 24.02 -8.34 0.65
N PRO A 103 25.35 -8.59 0.38
CA PRO A 103 26.33 -7.50 0.37
C PRO A 103 25.99 -6.41 -0.65
N ASP A 104 25.72 -6.81 -1.90
CA ASP A 104 25.40 -5.86 -2.97
C ASP A 104 24.02 -5.21 -2.75
N ALA A 105 23.02 -5.97 -2.27
CA ALA A 105 21.69 -5.44 -2.01
C ALA A 105 21.74 -4.31 -0.96
N ILE A 106 22.45 -4.52 0.14
CA ILE A 106 22.65 -3.53 1.21
C ILE A 106 23.44 -2.30 0.69
N ALA A 107 24.54 -2.57 -0.04
CA ALA A 107 25.34 -1.50 -0.59
C ALA A 107 24.57 -0.64 -1.60
N PHE A 108 23.81 -1.24 -2.52
CA PHE A 108 22.98 -0.51 -3.48
C PHE A 108 21.89 0.31 -2.79
N ALA A 109 21.19 -0.27 -1.80
CA ALA A 109 20.16 0.45 -1.08
C ALA A 109 20.72 1.68 -0.35
N TRP A 110 21.85 1.51 0.33
CA TRP A 110 22.52 2.62 1.02
C TRP A 110 23.00 3.71 0.07
N GLU A 111 23.67 3.32 -1.03
CA GLU A 111 24.16 4.26 -2.05
C GLU A 111 23.02 5.03 -2.70
N PHE A 112 21.91 4.35 -3.03
CA PHE A 112 20.75 5.00 -3.63
C PHE A 112 20.14 6.05 -2.69
N VAL A 113 19.84 5.68 -1.43
CA VAL A 113 19.14 6.62 -0.54
C VAL A 113 20.03 7.78 -0.09
N THR A 114 21.34 7.55 0.12
CA THR A 114 22.27 8.60 0.59
C THR A 114 22.95 9.37 -0.54
N GLY A 115 23.26 8.70 -1.65
CA GLY A 115 23.94 9.28 -2.81
C GLY A 115 22.94 9.91 -3.79
N GLU A 116 22.07 9.09 -4.40
CA GLU A 116 21.16 9.56 -5.43
C GLU A 116 20.02 10.41 -4.89
N LEU A 117 19.40 9.99 -3.78
CA LEU A 117 18.30 10.72 -3.16
C LEU A 117 18.77 11.80 -2.19
N GLY A 118 20.02 11.71 -1.71
CA GLY A 118 20.61 12.70 -0.79
C GLY A 118 19.96 12.72 0.59
N LEU A 119 19.41 11.60 1.06
CA LEU A 119 18.88 11.51 2.42
C LEU A 119 20.00 11.59 3.44
N ASP A 120 19.75 12.28 4.56
CA ASP A 120 20.72 12.43 5.65
C ASP A 120 21.02 11.07 6.32
N PRO A 121 22.25 10.54 6.21
CA PRO A 121 22.64 9.31 6.89
C PRO A 121 22.41 9.33 8.39
N GLY A 122 22.46 10.55 9.00
CA GLY A 122 22.19 10.76 10.42
C GLY A 122 20.75 10.49 10.83
N ARG A 123 19.84 10.32 9.88
CA ARG A 123 18.42 9.98 10.10
C ARG A 123 18.05 8.56 9.69
N LEU A 124 19.00 7.80 9.16
CA LEU A 124 18.73 6.43 8.71
C LEU A 124 18.99 5.43 9.83
N TRP A 125 18.14 4.42 9.88
CA TRP A 125 18.21 3.26 10.76
C TRP A 125 17.98 2.02 9.92
N ALA A 126 18.57 0.89 10.30
CA ALA A 126 18.29 -0.40 9.71
C ALA A 126 17.69 -1.36 10.74
N SER A 127 16.87 -2.29 10.30
CA SER A 127 16.48 -3.44 11.10
C SER A 127 16.88 -4.73 10.40
N VAL A 128 17.15 -5.78 11.17
CA VAL A 128 17.53 -7.11 10.70
C VAL A 128 16.83 -8.18 11.52
N HIS A 129 16.60 -9.33 10.91
CA HIS A 129 16.03 -10.48 11.60
C HIS A 129 17.00 -11.02 12.67
N TYR A 130 16.49 -11.44 13.83
CA TYR A 130 17.28 -11.92 14.96
C TYR A 130 18.19 -13.13 14.64
N SER A 131 17.88 -13.89 13.60
CA SER A 131 18.69 -15.03 13.16
C SER A 131 19.69 -14.67 12.06
N ASP A 132 19.76 -13.43 11.61
CA ASP A 132 20.58 -12.99 10.47
C ASP A 132 21.73 -12.03 10.92
N ASP A 133 22.65 -12.58 11.72
CA ASP A 133 23.85 -11.85 12.15
C ASP A 133 24.69 -11.36 10.96
N GLU A 134 24.70 -12.12 9.83
CA GLU A 134 25.40 -11.73 8.62
C GLU A 134 24.86 -10.40 8.06
N ALA A 135 23.56 -10.23 7.97
CA ALA A 135 22.98 -8.98 7.50
C ALA A 135 23.36 -7.81 8.42
N ARG A 136 23.37 -8.02 9.74
CA ARG A 136 23.81 -7.00 10.69
C ARG A 136 25.27 -6.59 10.48
N GLU A 137 26.17 -7.55 10.30
CA GLU A 137 27.59 -7.27 10.03
C GLU A 137 27.76 -6.51 8.71
N LEU A 138 27.02 -6.90 7.66
CA LEU A 138 27.06 -6.22 6.35
C LEU A 138 26.56 -4.77 6.41
N TRP A 139 25.53 -4.46 7.19
CA TRP A 139 25.12 -3.07 7.41
C TRP A 139 26.22 -2.24 8.03
N LEU A 140 26.95 -2.78 9.02
CA LEU A 140 28.06 -2.09 9.65
C LEU A 140 29.32 -1.96 8.77
N GLU A 141 29.52 -2.91 7.85
CA GLU A 141 30.66 -2.91 6.92
C GLU A 141 30.43 -1.98 5.72
N HIS A 142 29.22 -2.01 5.11
CA HIS A 142 28.93 -1.32 3.86
C HIS A 142 28.30 0.05 4.03
N THR A 143 28.00 0.47 5.25
CA THR A 143 27.33 1.75 5.50
C THR A 143 28.03 2.56 6.59
N SER A 144 27.57 3.80 6.81
CA SER A 144 28.03 4.62 7.93
C SER A 144 27.15 4.52 9.17
N LEU A 145 26.24 3.53 9.23
CA LEU A 145 25.38 3.31 10.38
C LEU A 145 26.21 2.88 11.61
N PRO A 146 26.03 3.52 12.77
CA PRO A 146 26.61 3.02 14.01
C PRO A 146 25.82 1.80 14.51
N PRO A 147 26.44 0.95 15.36
CA PRO A 147 25.83 -0.31 15.81
C PRO A 147 24.49 -0.17 16.54
N ASP A 148 24.24 0.94 17.19
CA ASP A 148 23.01 1.29 17.90
C ASP A 148 21.86 1.70 16.99
N ARG A 149 22.12 1.84 15.67
CA ARG A 149 21.11 2.10 14.64
C ARG A 149 20.83 0.92 13.74
N VAL A 150 21.33 -0.25 14.07
CA VAL A 150 20.98 -1.51 13.41
C VAL A 150 20.21 -2.38 14.42
N MET A 151 18.89 -2.27 14.37
CA MET A 151 17.98 -2.96 15.27
C MET A 151 17.87 -4.44 14.92
N THR A 152 17.80 -5.31 15.93
CA THR A 152 17.53 -6.73 15.76
C THR A 152 16.10 -6.99 16.20
N LEU A 153 15.25 -7.45 15.26
CA LEU A 153 13.81 -7.62 15.46
C LEU A 153 13.35 -9.06 15.17
N GLY A 154 12.08 -9.33 15.37
CA GLY A 154 11.47 -10.64 15.28
C GLY A 154 10.92 -11.03 13.90
N ASP A 155 10.19 -12.16 13.90
CA ASP A 155 9.56 -12.71 12.69
C ASP A 155 8.47 -11.78 12.13
N GLU A 156 7.77 -11.03 12.98
CA GLU A 156 6.70 -10.13 12.56
C GLU A 156 7.24 -8.99 11.70
N GLU A 157 8.42 -8.46 12.03
CA GLU A 157 9.01 -7.31 11.37
C GLU A 157 10.00 -7.69 10.27
N ASN A 158 10.87 -8.65 10.55
CA ASN A 158 11.99 -8.94 9.66
C ASN A 158 12.02 -10.37 9.07
N PHE A 159 10.85 -11.03 8.94
CA PHE A 159 10.70 -12.23 8.14
C PHE A 159 9.54 -12.08 7.15
N TRP A 160 9.89 -11.85 5.89
CA TRP A 160 8.88 -11.63 4.86
C TRP A 160 8.39 -12.94 4.24
N GLN A 161 7.09 -13.02 3.98
CA GLN A 161 6.45 -14.13 3.27
C GLN A 161 5.34 -13.59 2.37
N MET A 162 5.26 -14.14 1.17
CA MET A 162 4.29 -13.70 0.16
C MET A 162 2.84 -13.94 0.58
N GLY A 163 2.59 -15.05 1.25
CA GLY A 163 1.30 -15.51 1.75
C GLY A 163 1.49 -16.68 2.69
N ASP A 164 0.47 -17.53 2.85
CA ASP A 164 0.57 -18.74 3.68
C ASP A 164 1.54 -19.76 3.07
N THR A 165 1.75 -19.72 1.76
CA THR A 165 2.69 -20.54 1.00
C THR A 165 3.47 -19.68 0.01
N GLY A 166 4.63 -20.16 -0.43
CA GLY A 166 5.46 -19.53 -1.47
C GLY A 166 6.79 -18.98 -0.95
N PRO A 167 7.52 -18.23 -1.79
CA PRO A 167 8.83 -17.70 -1.46
C PRO A 167 8.80 -16.85 -0.19
N CYS A 168 9.82 -17.05 0.66
CA CYS A 168 9.98 -16.33 1.93
C CYS A 168 11.45 -16.28 2.36
N GLY A 169 11.73 -15.45 3.37
CA GLY A 169 13.05 -15.35 3.97
C GLY A 169 13.17 -14.21 4.95
N PRO A 170 14.28 -14.19 5.71
CA PRO A 170 14.60 -13.04 6.55
C PRO A 170 14.75 -11.80 5.68
N CYS A 171 14.37 -10.67 6.24
CA CYS A 171 14.52 -9.39 5.55
C CYS A 171 15.20 -8.36 6.44
N SER A 172 15.62 -7.29 5.81
CA SER A 172 16.18 -6.12 6.46
C SER A 172 15.50 -4.87 5.94
N GLU A 173 15.21 -3.95 6.82
CA GLU A 173 14.51 -2.73 6.45
C GLU A 173 15.33 -1.49 6.71
N LEU A 174 15.20 -0.50 5.82
CA LEU A 174 15.65 0.87 6.04
C LEU A 174 14.50 1.72 6.55
N HIS A 175 14.76 2.45 7.62
CA HIS A 175 13.84 3.38 8.25
C HIS A 175 14.41 4.79 8.27
N TYR A 176 13.54 5.78 8.10
CA TYR A 176 13.87 7.19 8.22
C TYR A 176 13.28 7.77 9.50
N ASP A 177 14.15 8.42 10.31
CA ASP A 177 13.78 9.05 11.57
C ASP A 177 13.11 10.41 11.31
N LEU A 178 11.82 10.50 11.60
CA LEU A 178 11.00 11.71 11.48
C LEU A 178 10.92 12.53 12.76
N ARG A 179 11.57 12.08 13.84
CA ARG A 179 11.59 12.81 15.11
C ARG A 179 12.31 14.17 14.96
N PRO A 180 12.08 15.14 15.86
CA PRO A 180 12.86 16.39 15.89
C PRO A 180 14.37 16.13 15.88
N ALA A 181 15.13 17.04 15.27
CA ALA A 181 16.57 16.85 15.08
C ALA A 181 17.37 16.78 16.40
N ASP A 182 16.81 17.25 17.49
CA ASP A 182 17.36 17.21 18.85
C ASP A 182 16.98 15.94 19.63
N ALA A 183 16.13 15.08 19.06
CA ALA A 183 15.82 13.78 19.63
C ALA A 183 17.04 12.86 19.47
N THR A 184 17.80 12.71 20.54
CA THR A 184 19.00 11.89 20.58
C THR A 184 18.85 10.77 21.61
N GLY A 185 19.63 9.71 21.46
CA GLY A 185 19.73 8.59 22.39
C GLY A 185 19.57 7.26 21.71
N ASP A 186 20.13 6.25 22.34
CA ASP A 186 19.97 4.86 21.97
C ASP A 186 18.50 4.46 22.19
N LEU A 187 17.97 3.63 21.31
CA LEU A 187 16.62 3.10 21.41
C LEU A 187 16.70 1.59 21.65
N GLU A 188 15.86 1.11 22.54
CA GLU A 188 15.60 -0.32 22.65
C GLU A 188 14.58 -0.75 21.56
N PRO A 189 14.58 -2.02 21.14
CA PRO A 189 13.71 -2.50 20.08
C PRO A 189 12.23 -2.18 20.29
N GLU A 190 11.70 -2.35 21.50
CA GLU A 190 10.29 -2.06 21.82
C GLU A 190 9.95 -0.58 21.65
N GLU A 191 10.87 0.32 22.02
CA GLU A 191 10.66 1.75 21.83
C GLU A 191 10.77 2.15 20.36
N PHE A 192 11.67 1.52 19.59
CA PHE A 192 11.77 1.71 18.15
C PHE A 192 10.46 1.34 17.45
N LEU A 193 9.89 0.17 17.75
CA LEU A 193 8.62 -0.30 17.20
C LEU A 193 7.47 0.65 17.57
N ARG A 194 7.35 1.01 18.85
CA ARG A 194 6.34 1.97 19.31
C ARG A 194 6.42 3.32 18.59
N LEU A 195 7.61 3.78 18.29
CA LEU A 195 7.82 5.02 17.53
C LEU A 195 7.48 4.84 16.05
N GLY A 196 7.64 3.64 15.47
CA GLY A 196 7.19 3.28 14.15
C GLY A 196 5.66 3.31 14.03
N GLU A 197 4.95 2.72 14.99
CA GLU A 197 3.48 2.77 15.08
C GLU A 197 2.96 4.21 15.21
N ALA A 198 3.70 5.07 15.91
CA ALA A 198 3.37 6.48 16.09
C ALA A 198 3.79 7.39 14.91
N ASP A 199 4.14 6.84 13.75
CA ASP A 199 4.63 7.56 12.56
C ASP A 199 5.86 8.45 12.85
N ARG A 200 6.75 8.03 13.79
CA ARG A 200 8.01 8.71 14.11
C ARG A 200 9.22 8.10 13.42
N PHE A 201 9.11 6.84 13.02
CA PHE A 201 9.99 6.17 12.09
C PHE A 201 9.17 5.70 10.89
N MET A 202 9.67 5.96 9.71
CA MET A 202 9.03 5.51 8.47
C MET A 202 9.92 4.46 7.81
N GLU A 203 9.44 3.22 7.74
CA GLU A 203 10.03 2.21 6.87
C GLU A 203 9.95 2.70 5.42
N ILE A 204 11.09 2.82 4.75
CA ILE A 204 11.19 3.32 3.38
C ILE A 204 11.54 2.24 2.38
N TRP A 205 12.23 1.18 2.82
CA TRP A 205 12.69 0.10 1.94
C TRP A 205 12.81 -1.20 2.69
N ASN A 206 12.24 -2.28 2.16
CA ASN A 206 12.41 -3.64 2.65
C ASN A 206 13.31 -4.42 1.67
N LEU A 207 14.37 -5.05 2.17
CA LEU A 207 15.29 -5.91 1.43
C LEU A 207 15.06 -7.35 1.87
N VAL A 208 14.38 -8.13 1.05
CA VAL A 208 14.08 -9.53 1.36
C VAL A 208 15.20 -10.43 0.81
N PHE A 209 15.78 -11.24 1.69
CA PHE A 209 16.77 -12.23 1.36
C PHE A 209 16.06 -13.56 1.12
N MET A 210 15.53 -13.72 -0.10
CA MET A 210 14.77 -14.89 -0.52
C MET A 210 15.62 -16.14 -0.49
N GLN A 211 15.33 -17.03 0.47
CA GLN A 211 16.10 -18.26 0.70
C GLN A 211 15.23 -19.49 0.70
N TYR A 212 13.92 -19.36 0.98
CA TYR A 212 13.04 -20.47 1.20
C TYR A 212 11.75 -20.37 0.37
N ASP A 213 11.13 -21.53 0.16
CA ASP A 213 9.77 -21.70 -0.35
C ASP A 213 8.96 -22.46 0.68
N ARG A 214 7.91 -21.84 1.24
CA ARG A 214 7.03 -22.45 2.25
C ARG A 214 5.94 -23.26 1.59
N ASP A 215 5.82 -24.52 1.96
CA ASP A 215 4.77 -25.39 1.45
C ASP A 215 3.47 -25.34 2.29
N GLU A 216 2.42 -26.06 1.85
CA GLU A 216 1.11 -26.13 2.52
C GLU A 216 1.20 -26.72 3.95
N SER A 217 2.27 -27.44 4.29
CA SER A 217 2.49 -27.96 5.64
C SER A 217 3.16 -26.95 6.58
N GLY A 218 3.59 -25.80 6.04
CA GLY A 218 4.37 -24.77 6.75
C GLY A 218 5.87 -25.09 6.83
N GLU A 219 6.37 -26.06 6.04
CA GLU A 219 7.80 -26.37 5.97
C GLU A 219 8.50 -25.45 5.00
N ASP A 220 9.59 -24.82 5.45
CA ASP A 220 10.44 -23.96 4.63
C ASP A 220 11.51 -24.77 3.92
N ARG A 221 11.45 -24.84 2.58
CA ARG A 221 12.44 -25.53 1.76
C ARG A 221 13.36 -24.55 1.09
N PRO A 222 14.68 -24.83 0.99
CA PRO A 222 15.59 -23.95 0.28
C PRO A 222 15.16 -23.71 -1.17
N LEU A 223 15.19 -22.46 -1.61
CA LEU A 223 15.05 -22.10 -3.02
C LEU A 223 16.23 -22.65 -3.84
N PRO A 224 16.08 -22.81 -5.18
CA PRO A 224 17.16 -23.27 -6.04
C PRO A 224 18.42 -22.39 -5.97
N ALA A 225 18.26 -21.09 -5.76
CA ALA A 225 19.35 -20.17 -5.52
C ALA A 225 18.90 -19.06 -4.54
N PRO A 226 19.77 -18.61 -3.63
CA PRO A 226 19.52 -17.41 -2.86
C PRO A 226 19.30 -16.22 -3.79
N SER A 227 18.26 -15.48 -3.56
CA SER A 227 17.79 -14.40 -4.45
C SER A 227 17.47 -13.15 -3.68
N ILE A 228 17.45 -12.00 -4.36
CA ILE A 228 17.07 -10.72 -3.78
C ILE A 228 15.73 -10.28 -4.34
N ASP A 229 14.84 -9.91 -3.43
CA ASP A 229 13.62 -9.16 -3.69
C ASP A 229 13.64 -7.90 -2.82
N THR A 230 13.41 -6.74 -3.39
CA THR A 230 13.31 -5.52 -2.61
C THR A 230 12.06 -4.73 -2.94
N GLY A 231 11.57 -3.98 -1.95
CA GLY A 231 10.42 -3.10 -2.12
C GLY A 231 10.59 -1.79 -1.37
N ALA A 232 10.82 -0.68 -2.10
CA ALA A 232 10.80 0.66 -1.55
C ALA A 232 9.46 1.33 -1.87
N GLY A 233 8.83 1.95 -0.86
CA GLY A 233 7.58 2.67 -1.03
C GLY A 233 7.80 4.02 -1.73
N LEU A 234 7.35 4.17 -2.96
CA LEU A 234 7.54 5.41 -3.72
C LEU A 234 6.91 6.61 -3.01
N GLU A 235 5.67 6.48 -2.53
CA GLU A 235 4.95 7.54 -1.83
C GLU A 235 5.65 7.93 -0.51
N ARG A 236 6.25 6.95 0.20
CA ARG A 236 7.01 7.19 1.43
C ARG A 236 8.29 7.97 1.16
N LEU A 237 9.05 7.56 0.14
CA LEU A 237 10.25 8.29 -0.31
C LEU A 237 9.91 9.72 -0.76
N ALA A 238 8.83 9.87 -1.53
CA ALA A 238 8.35 11.18 -1.98
C ALA A 238 7.99 12.09 -0.80
N ALA A 239 7.28 11.59 0.21
CA ALA A 239 6.93 12.37 1.39
C ALA A 239 8.18 12.92 2.11
N ILE A 240 9.19 12.09 2.31
CA ILE A 240 10.45 12.50 2.94
C ILE A 240 11.18 13.54 2.07
N LEU A 241 11.34 13.27 0.78
CA LEU A 241 12.09 14.15 -0.14
C LEU A 241 11.42 15.48 -0.41
N GLN A 242 10.09 15.52 -0.32
CA GLN A 242 9.29 16.74 -0.44
C GLN A 242 9.09 17.45 0.90
N GLY A 243 9.63 16.90 2.00
CA GLY A 243 9.48 17.46 3.35
C GLY A 243 8.04 17.49 3.84
N LYS A 244 7.22 16.51 3.39
CA LYS A 244 5.80 16.40 3.73
C LYS A 244 5.61 15.53 4.97
N ARG A 245 4.60 15.86 5.75
CA ARG A 245 4.27 15.16 6.99
C ARG A 245 3.63 13.80 6.74
N THR A 246 2.93 13.64 5.62
CA THR A 246 2.22 12.43 5.24
C THR A 246 2.29 12.20 3.74
N ASN A 247 2.05 10.96 3.31
CA ASN A 247 1.97 10.63 1.89
C ASN A 247 0.84 11.38 1.16
N TYR A 248 -0.23 11.78 1.87
CA TYR A 248 -1.36 12.51 1.29
C TYR A 248 -1.05 13.96 0.89
N HIS A 249 0.15 14.47 1.20
CA HIS A 249 0.60 15.82 0.86
C HIS A 249 1.66 15.88 -0.24
N ILE A 250 2.00 14.73 -0.83
CA ILE A 250 2.95 14.69 -1.95
C ILE A 250 2.31 15.15 -3.25
N ASP A 251 3.13 15.46 -4.23
CA ASP A 251 2.74 15.90 -5.58
C ASP A 251 1.68 15.01 -6.25
N LEU A 252 1.70 13.68 -6.03
CA LEU A 252 0.68 12.77 -6.56
C LEU A 252 -0.70 12.90 -5.89
N PHE A 253 -0.76 13.30 -4.64
CA PHE A 253 -2.01 13.40 -3.89
C PHE A 253 -2.59 14.81 -3.85
N GLU A 254 -1.75 15.85 -3.91
CA GLU A 254 -2.21 17.25 -3.89
C GLU A 254 -3.28 17.56 -4.93
N PRO A 255 -3.18 17.15 -6.23
CA PRO A 255 -4.22 17.37 -7.21
C PRO A 255 -5.54 16.65 -6.89
N LEU A 256 -5.46 15.44 -6.31
CA LEU A 256 -6.63 14.66 -5.93
C LEU A 256 -7.36 15.26 -4.73
N ILE A 257 -6.61 15.71 -3.72
CA ILE A 257 -7.18 16.42 -2.56
C ILE A 257 -7.86 17.72 -3.03
N ARG A 258 -7.22 18.49 -3.91
CA ARG A 258 -7.80 19.71 -4.48
C ARG A 258 -9.09 19.45 -5.25
N GLU A 259 -9.12 18.40 -6.07
CA GLU A 259 -10.35 18.01 -6.79
C GLU A 259 -11.46 17.59 -5.82
N ALA A 260 -11.11 16.88 -4.72
CA ALA A 260 -12.06 16.54 -3.67
C ALA A 260 -12.64 17.80 -2.99
N GLU A 261 -11.80 18.80 -2.67
CA GLU A 261 -12.23 20.10 -2.13
C GLU A 261 -13.23 20.80 -3.06
N GLU A 262 -12.89 20.89 -4.35
CA GLU A 262 -13.75 21.50 -5.36
C GLU A 262 -15.07 20.75 -5.52
N ALA A 263 -15.02 19.41 -5.55
CA ALA A 263 -16.20 18.58 -5.69
C ALA A 263 -17.16 18.74 -4.52
N VAL A 264 -16.65 18.78 -3.28
CA VAL A 264 -17.49 18.87 -2.07
C VAL A 264 -17.78 20.31 -1.63
N GLY A 265 -17.03 21.28 -2.16
CA GLY A 265 -17.18 22.70 -1.79
C GLY A 265 -16.71 23.01 -0.37
N ARG A 266 -15.73 22.24 0.14
CA ARG A 266 -15.14 22.42 1.49
C ARG A 266 -13.63 22.22 1.40
N SER A 267 -12.87 23.01 2.19
CA SER A 267 -11.42 22.86 2.29
C SER A 267 -11.03 21.61 3.09
N TYR A 268 -9.94 20.99 2.66
CA TYR A 268 -9.29 19.91 3.40
C TYR A 268 -8.68 20.46 4.68
N PRO A 269 -9.03 19.92 5.85
CA PRO A 269 -8.43 20.33 7.10
C PRO A 269 -7.03 19.69 7.23
N ASP A 270 -5.99 20.52 7.11
CA ASP A 270 -4.59 20.10 7.03
C ASP A 270 -3.85 20.14 8.38
N GLU A 271 -4.44 20.74 9.41
CA GLU A 271 -3.80 20.85 10.71
C GLU A 271 -3.79 19.51 11.46
N PRO A 272 -2.74 19.21 12.28
CA PRO A 272 -2.68 17.97 13.07
C PRO A 272 -3.90 17.74 13.96
N GLU A 273 -4.45 18.81 14.52
CA GLU A 273 -5.59 18.79 15.42
C GLU A 273 -6.90 18.41 14.71
N SER A 274 -6.96 18.60 13.39
CA SER A 274 -8.10 18.27 12.52
C SER A 274 -7.87 17.03 11.65
N TRP A 275 -6.91 16.19 12.02
CA TRP A 275 -6.55 14.99 11.24
C TRP A 275 -7.75 14.10 10.95
N GLU A 276 -8.59 13.82 11.93
CA GLU A 276 -9.79 12.99 11.76
C GLU A 276 -10.81 13.62 10.80
N GLU A 277 -10.97 14.95 10.84
CA GLU A 277 -11.87 15.66 9.92
C GLU A 277 -11.43 15.57 8.46
N GLY A 278 -10.13 15.40 8.21
CA GLY A 278 -9.53 15.22 6.89
C GLY A 278 -9.66 13.80 6.33
N LEU A 279 -10.03 12.81 7.15
CA LEU A 279 -10.15 11.41 6.74
C LEU A 279 -10.95 11.20 5.45
N PRO A 280 -12.15 11.79 5.27
CA PRO A 280 -12.92 11.59 4.04
C PRO A 280 -12.19 12.01 2.77
N PHE A 281 -11.43 13.10 2.79
CA PHE A 281 -10.67 13.59 1.64
C PHE A 281 -9.55 12.64 1.28
N ARG A 282 -8.81 12.13 2.29
CA ARG A 282 -7.73 11.16 2.08
C ARG A 282 -8.24 9.86 1.50
N VAL A 283 -9.37 9.36 2.01
CA VAL A 283 -10.02 8.15 1.47
C VAL A 283 -10.46 8.36 0.03
N LEU A 284 -11.06 9.51 -0.31
CA LEU A 284 -11.44 9.82 -1.70
C LEU A 284 -10.23 9.81 -2.63
N ALA A 285 -9.13 10.47 -2.23
CA ALA A 285 -7.92 10.56 -3.02
C ALA A 285 -7.25 9.18 -3.21
N ASP A 286 -7.11 8.40 -2.16
CA ASP A 286 -6.56 7.04 -2.21
C ASP A 286 -7.41 6.12 -3.09
N HIS A 287 -8.71 6.07 -2.84
CA HIS A 287 -9.62 5.15 -3.53
C HIS A 287 -9.80 5.49 -5.00
N ALA A 288 -9.66 6.76 -5.40
CA ALA A 288 -9.64 7.15 -6.80
C ALA A 288 -8.51 6.47 -7.56
N ARG A 289 -7.31 6.38 -6.96
CA ARG A 289 -6.17 5.67 -7.54
C ARG A 289 -6.47 4.18 -7.68
N ALA A 290 -6.90 3.53 -6.61
CA ALA A 290 -7.23 2.10 -6.63
C ALA A 290 -8.29 1.76 -7.69
N VAL A 291 -9.38 2.55 -7.77
CA VAL A 291 -10.46 2.37 -8.74
C VAL A 291 -9.95 2.55 -10.17
N ALA A 292 -9.20 3.60 -10.45
CA ALA A 292 -8.65 3.87 -11.77
C ALA A 292 -7.80 2.70 -12.29
N PHE A 293 -6.87 2.21 -11.47
CA PHE A 293 -5.97 1.13 -11.86
C PHE A 293 -6.66 -0.24 -11.93
N LEU A 294 -7.60 -0.54 -11.04
CA LEU A 294 -8.39 -1.78 -11.14
C LEU A 294 -9.21 -1.82 -12.42
N LEU A 295 -9.90 -0.74 -12.77
CA LEU A 295 -10.64 -0.63 -14.02
C LEU A 295 -9.72 -0.69 -15.24
N ALA A 296 -8.54 -0.03 -15.18
CA ALA A 296 -7.55 -0.07 -16.24
C ALA A 296 -7.02 -1.49 -16.48
N ASP A 297 -6.88 -2.29 -15.43
CA ASP A 297 -6.46 -3.70 -15.52
C ASP A 297 -7.62 -4.67 -15.79
N GLY A 298 -8.83 -4.14 -16.08
CA GLY A 298 -9.97 -4.92 -16.58
C GLY A 298 -10.83 -5.56 -15.49
N VAL A 299 -10.75 -5.08 -14.25
CA VAL A 299 -11.69 -5.47 -13.18
C VAL A 299 -12.97 -4.64 -13.33
N PHE A 300 -14.11 -5.29 -13.30
CA PHE A 300 -15.43 -4.63 -13.36
C PHE A 300 -16.18 -4.80 -12.04
N PRO A 301 -16.93 -3.78 -11.57
CA PRO A 301 -17.73 -3.91 -10.36
C PRO A 301 -18.72 -5.08 -10.45
N SER A 302 -18.70 -5.97 -9.48
CA SER A 302 -19.59 -7.14 -9.39
C SER A 302 -19.93 -7.50 -7.94
N ASN A 303 -20.73 -8.53 -7.74
CA ASN A 303 -21.08 -9.02 -6.39
C ASN A 303 -20.13 -10.10 -5.87
N GLU A 304 -19.14 -10.51 -6.65
CA GLU A 304 -18.25 -11.63 -6.32
C GLU A 304 -16.81 -11.33 -6.72
N GLY A 305 -15.86 -11.98 -6.05
CA GLY A 305 -14.45 -11.98 -6.39
C GLY A 305 -13.83 -10.58 -6.46
N ARG A 306 -12.96 -10.35 -7.43
CA ARG A 306 -12.23 -9.07 -7.60
C ARG A 306 -13.17 -7.88 -7.86
N GLY A 307 -14.27 -8.10 -8.56
CA GLY A 307 -15.26 -7.05 -8.81
C GLY A 307 -16.04 -6.63 -7.57
N TYR A 308 -16.22 -7.52 -6.60
CA TYR A 308 -16.76 -7.18 -5.29
C TYR A 308 -15.81 -6.24 -4.53
N VAL A 309 -14.52 -6.52 -4.52
CA VAL A 309 -13.52 -5.66 -3.86
C VAL A 309 -13.51 -4.26 -4.50
N LEU A 310 -13.52 -4.18 -5.84
CA LEU A 310 -13.63 -2.89 -6.52
C LEU A 310 -14.89 -2.13 -6.12
N ARG A 311 -16.04 -2.81 -6.07
CA ARG A 311 -17.32 -2.21 -5.63
C ARG A 311 -17.27 -1.75 -4.19
N ARG A 312 -16.61 -2.49 -3.30
CA ARG A 312 -16.39 -2.12 -1.90
C ARG A 312 -15.63 -0.81 -1.78
N ILE A 313 -14.51 -0.67 -2.49
CA ILE A 313 -13.69 0.55 -2.52
C ILE A 313 -14.52 1.74 -3.04
N LEU A 314 -15.24 1.55 -4.15
CA LEU A 314 -16.13 2.57 -4.73
C LEU A 314 -17.19 3.04 -3.73
N ARG A 315 -17.85 2.12 -3.03
CA ARG A 315 -18.92 2.44 -2.09
C ARG A 315 -18.39 3.05 -0.80
N ARG A 316 -17.21 2.62 -0.34
CA ARG A 316 -16.53 3.28 0.78
C ARG A 316 -16.23 4.75 0.45
N ALA A 317 -15.68 5.03 -0.72
CA ALA A 317 -15.46 6.39 -1.19
C ALA A 317 -16.78 7.19 -1.32
N GLY A 318 -17.81 6.60 -1.92
CA GLY A 318 -19.13 7.21 -2.06
C GLY A 318 -19.78 7.56 -0.70
N ARG A 319 -19.63 6.71 0.32
CA ARG A 319 -20.07 7.00 1.68
C ARG A 319 -19.33 8.22 2.28
N TYR A 320 -18.01 8.30 2.12
CA TYR A 320 -17.25 9.43 2.64
C TYR A 320 -17.59 10.74 1.90
N ALA A 321 -17.84 10.71 0.60
CA ALA A 321 -18.38 11.86 -0.12
C ALA A 321 -19.76 12.27 0.43
N TRP A 322 -20.63 11.30 0.72
CA TRP A 322 -21.94 11.52 1.32
C TRP A 322 -21.83 12.15 2.73
N LEU A 323 -20.91 11.69 3.58
CA LEU A 323 -20.63 12.27 4.90
C LEU A 323 -20.14 13.72 4.81
N LEU A 324 -19.39 14.08 3.76
CA LEU A 324 -19.01 15.47 3.46
C LEU A 324 -20.20 16.32 2.97
N GLY A 325 -21.39 15.77 2.83
CA GLY A 325 -22.60 16.46 2.37
C GLY A 325 -22.85 16.34 0.87
N ARG A 326 -22.02 15.60 0.13
CA ARG A 326 -22.19 15.44 -1.31
C ARG A 326 -23.34 14.46 -1.63
N ARG A 327 -24.18 14.83 -2.63
CA ARG A 327 -25.33 14.03 -3.08
C ARG A 327 -25.29 13.76 -4.59
N GLU A 328 -24.16 13.99 -5.21
CA GLU A 328 -23.91 13.75 -6.63
C GLU A 328 -22.63 12.91 -6.79
N PRO A 329 -22.47 12.18 -7.89
CA PRO A 329 -21.25 11.43 -8.18
C PRO A 329 -20.02 12.33 -8.06
N THR A 330 -18.99 11.84 -7.43
CA THR A 330 -17.81 12.63 -7.04
C THR A 330 -16.51 11.93 -7.41
N LEU A 331 -16.37 10.64 -7.11
CA LEU A 331 -15.12 9.89 -7.28
C LEU A 331 -14.67 9.84 -8.74
N HIS A 332 -15.60 9.78 -9.71
CA HIS A 332 -15.26 9.78 -11.13
C HIS A 332 -14.45 11.00 -11.57
N ARG A 333 -14.63 12.16 -10.91
CA ARG A 333 -13.84 13.37 -11.16
C ARG A 333 -12.38 13.17 -10.71
N LEU A 334 -12.20 12.57 -9.53
CA LEU A 334 -10.86 12.25 -9.03
C LEU A 334 -10.18 11.16 -9.89
N VAL A 335 -10.95 10.16 -10.38
CA VAL A 335 -10.45 9.15 -11.31
C VAL A 335 -9.94 9.79 -12.61
N GLU A 336 -10.59 10.86 -13.08
CA GLU A 336 -10.13 11.63 -14.22
C GLU A 336 -8.78 12.30 -13.93
N VAL A 337 -8.62 12.91 -12.74
CA VAL A 337 -7.33 13.50 -12.29
C VAL A 337 -6.24 12.43 -12.20
N VAL A 338 -6.54 11.23 -11.68
CA VAL A 338 -5.57 10.11 -11.67
C VAL A 338 -5.08 9.79 -13.08
N ALA A 339 -5.99 9.77 -14.06
CA ALA A 339 -5.63 9.51 -15.45
C ALA A 339 -4.73 10.61 -16.03
N ASP A 340 -4.93 11.87 -15.64
CA ASP A 340 -4.09 12.97 -16.08
C ASP A 340 -2.69 12.93 -15.41
N GLU A 341 -2.61 12.74 -14.11
CA GLU A 341 -1.36 12.81 -13.35
C GLU A 341 -0.46 11.57 -13.55
N MET A 342 -1.05 10.38 -13.71
CA MET A 342 -0.29 9.13 -13.71
C MET A 342 -0.10 8.50 -15.10
N SER A 343 -0.69 9.04 -16.16
CA SER A 343 -0.59 8.48 -17.52
C SER A 343 0.82 8.53 -18.11
N GLY A 344 1.69 9.40 -17.60
CA GLY A 344 3.09 9.46 -18.00
C GLY A 344 3.86 8.16 -17.67
N ALA A 345 3.56 7.57 -16.52
CA ALA A 345 4.13 6.29 -16.09
C ALA A 345 3.27 5.10 -16.53
N TYR A 346 1.96 5.29 -16.65
CA TYR A 346 0.95 4.25 -16.95
C TYR A 346 0.05 4.66 -18.12
N PRO A 347 0.51 4.51 -19.37
CA PRO A 347 -0.22 4.96 -20.58
C PRO A 347 -1.62 4.36 -20.74
N GLU A 348 -1.86 3.19 -20.12
CA GLU A 348 -3.17 2.53 -20.12
C GLU A 348 -4.28 3.36 -19.48
N LEU A 349 -3.95 4.26 -18.55
CA LEU A 349 -4.91 5.17 -17.93
C LEU A 349 -5.46 6.16 -18.95
N ALA A 350 -4.60 6.81 -19.74
CA ALA A 350 -5.00 7.69 -20.80
C ALA A 350 -5.79 6.96 -21.90
N ALA A 351 -5.32 5.78 -22.29
CA ALA A 351 -5.96 4.96 -23.33
C ALA A 351 -7.38 4.53 -22.97
N ARG A 352 -7.70 4.41 -21.68
CA ARG A 352 -9.01 3.96 -21.16
C ARG A 352 -9.79 5.03 -20.40
N ARG A 353 -9.34 6.28 -20.40
CA ARG A 353 -9.88 7.40 -19.59
C ARG A 353 -11.41 7.44 -19.59
N GLU A 354 -12.04 7.48 -20.76
CA GLU A 354 -13.51 7.54 -20.88
C GLU A 354 -14.21 6.35 -20.20
N HIS A 355 -13.63 5.16 -20.35
CA HIS A 355 -14.14 3.96 -19.69
C HIS A 355 -14.04 4.05 -18.17
N LEU A 356 -12.88 4.48 -17.64
CA LEU A 356 -12.64 4.63 -16.21
C LEU A 356 -13.66 5.59 -15.58
N VAL A 357 -13.80 6.77 -16.15
CA VAL A 357 -14.70 7.83 -15.67
C VAL A 357 -16.17 7.39 -15.74
N ASN A 358 -16.61 6.85 -16.86
CA ASN A 358 -18.02 6.47 -17.06
C ASN A 358 -18.43 5.28 -16.19
N THR A 359 -17.55 4.28 -16.01
CA THR A 359 -17.85 3.12 -15.17
C THR A 359 -17.93 3.54 -13.71
N THR A 360 -16.98 4.35 -13.22
CA THR A 360 -17.00 4.89 -11.86
C THR A 360 -18.28 5.67 -11.62
N ARG A 361 -18.61 6.62 -12.50
CA ARG A 361 -19.80 7.45 -12.38
C ARG A 361 -21.08 6.61 -12.31
N SER A 362 -21.22 5.59 -13.18
CA SER A 362 -22.40 4.75 -13.21
C SER A 362 -22.60 3.93 -11.92
N GLU A 363 -21.51 3.46 -11.28
CA GLU A 363 -21.60 2.77 -9.98
C GLU A 363 -21.89 3.75 -8.83
N GLU A 364 -21.36 4.98 -8.89
CA GLU A 364 -21.70 6.03 -7.91
C GLU A 364 -23.20 6.39 -7.99
N GLU A 365 -23.73 6.62 -9.20
CA GLU A 365 -25.15 6.93 -9.41
C GLU A 365 -26.06 5.85 -8.80
N ARG A 366 -25.75 4.58 -9.06
CA ARG A 366 -26.50 3.44 -8.48
C ARG A 366 -26.42 3.38 -6.95
N PHE A 367 -25.27 3.69 -6.38
CA PHE A 367 -25.12 3.68 -4.92
C PHE A 367 -25.86 4.86 -4.28
N LEU A 368 -25.82 6.04 -4.91
CA LEU A 368 -26.53 7.22 -4.45
C LEU A 368 -28.06 7.06 -4.43
N GLU A 369 -28.65 6.19 -5.28
CA GLU A 369 -30.08 5.87 -5.25
C GLU A 369 -30.52 5.23 -3.92
N THR A 370 -29.61 4.54 -3.22
CA THR A 370 -29.93 3.73 -2.04
C THR A 370 -29.25 4.20 -0.76
N ILE A 371 -28.21 5.03 -0.86
CA ILE A 371 -27.36 5.38 0.29
C ILE A 371 -28.13 6.10 1.39
N ASP A 372 -29.00 7.05 1.04
CA ASP A 372 -29.75 7.84 2.05
C ASP A 372 -30.66 6.91 2.91
N GLU A 373 -31.35 5.98 2.28
CA GLU A 373 -32.22 5.02 2.98
C GLU A 373 -31.39 3.98 3.75
N GLY A 374 -30.27 3.52 3.16
CA GLY A 374 -29.34 2.60 3.82
C GLY A 374 -28.71 3.21 5.07
N MET A 375 -28.23 4.47 5.00
CA MET A 375 -27.68 5.19 6.14
C MET A 375 -28.74 5.42 7.23
N ARG A 376 -29.95 5.82 6.84
CA ARG A 376 -31.05 5.95 7.79
C ARG A 376 -31.36 4.62 8.50
N ARG A 377 -31.38 3.54 7.74
CA ARG A 377 -31.61 2.19 8.32
C ARG A 377 -30.45 1.78 9.24
N PHE A 378 -29.21 2.07 8.86
CA PHE A 378 -28.05 1.81 9.71
C PHE A 378 -28.13 2.59 11.04
N GLU A 379 -28.51 3.85 11.00
CA GLU A 379 -28.71 4.67 12.22
C GLU A 379 -29.79 4.12 13.15
N GLU A 380 -30.84 3.50 12.59
CA GLU A 380 -31.90 2.86 13.39
C GLU A 380 -31.40 1.62 14.15
N ILE A 381 -30.53 0.82 13.51
CA ILE A 381 -30.04 -0.46 14.08
C ILE A 381 -28.75 -0.30 14.88
N ALA A 382 -27.96 0.74 14.62
CA ALA A 382 -26.70 1.05 15.28
C ALA A 382 -26.59 2.55 15.61
N PRO A 383 -27.43 3.08 16.53
CA PRO A 383 -27.41 4.50 16.90
C PRO A 383 -26.06 4.90 17.52
N GLU A 384 -25.66 6.16 17.32
CA GLU A 384 -24.44 6.72 17.92
C GLU A 384 -24.45 6.61 19.45
N GLY A 385 -23.28 6.27 20.02
CA GLY A 385 -23.09 6.10 21.47
C GLY A 385 -23.72 4.83 22.05
N GLY A 386 -24.25 3.97 21.19
CA GLY A 386 -24.71 2.64 21.57
C GLY A 386 -23.57 1.61 21.50
N SER A 387 -23.89 0.37 21.77
CA SER A 387 -23.02 -0.81 21.57
C SER A 387 -23.88 -2.06 21.46
N GLY A 388 -23.37 -3.10 20.83
CA GLY A 388 -24.09 -4.37 20.70
C GLY A 388 -23.73 -5.07 19.40
N THR A 389 -24.58 -6.00 18.98
CA THR A 389 -24.39 -6.76 17.74
C THR A 389 -25.53 -6.46 16.76
N ILE A 390 -25.18 -6.04 15.55
CA ILE A 390 -26.11 -5.93 14.42
C ILE A 390 -26.42 -7.34 13.96
N GLY A 391 -27.72 -7.74 14.01
CA GLY A 391 -28.11 -9.09 13.61
C GLY A 391 -27.89 -9.34 12.11
N GLY A 392 -27.49 -10.57 11.74
CA GLY A 392 -27.18 -10.94 10.36
C GLY A 392 -28.29 -10.64 9.35
N ARG A 393 -29.55 -10.75 9.76
CA ARG A 393 -30.71 -10.38 8.91
C ARG A 393 -30.75 -8.88 8.57
N ASP A 394 -30.38 -8.01 9.52
CA ASP A 394 -30.36 -6.56 9.27
C ASP A 394 -29.14 -6.19 8.42
N ALA A 395 -27.98 -6.82 8.67
CA ALA A 395 -26.79 -6.70 7.84
C ALA A 395 -27.05 -7.19 6.40
N PHE A 396 -27.71 -8.35 6.23
CA PHE A 396 -28.11 -8.85 4.92
C PHE A 396 -29.06 -7.90 4.19
N ARG A 397 -29.99 -7.26 4.91
CA ARG A 397 -30.88 -6.27 4.31
C ARG A 397 -30.14 -5.01 3.85
N LEU A 398 -29.14 -4.55 4.60
CA LEU A 398 -28.26 -3.46 4.17
C LEU A 398 -27.52 -3.83 2.88
N TYR A 399 -27.04 -5.06 2.78
CA TYR A 399 -26.37 -5.57 1.60
C TYR A 399 -27.30 -5.71 0.39
N ASP A 400 -28.36 -6.50 0.51
CA ASP A 400 -29.25 -6.90 -0.60
C ASP A 400 -30.09 -5.72 -1.11
N THR A 401 -30.66 -4.93 -0.18
CA THR A 401 -31.64 -3.90 -0.52
C THR A 401 -30.98 -2.54 -0.76
N TYR A 402 -30.01 -2.17 0.09
CA TYR A 402 -29.43 -0.82 0.06
C TYR A 402 -28.04 -0.80 -0.55
N GLY A 403 -27.48 -1.95 -0.89
CA GLY A 403 -26.20 -2.05 -1.56
C GLY A 403 -25.00 -1.71 -0.70
N PHE A 404 -25.09 -1.91 0.62
CA PHE A 404 -23.94 -1.81 1.53
C PHE A 404 -23.22 -3.16 1.57
N PRO A 405 -22.00 -3.30 1.06
CA PRO A 405 -21.21 -4.51 1.25
C PRO A 405 -21.07 -4.86 2.73
N LEU A 406 -20.98 -6.15 3.06
CA LEU A 406 -20.94 -6.59 4.46
C LEU A 406 -19.82 -5.90 5.24
N ASP A 407 -18.62 -5.91 4.69
CA ASP A 407 -17.43 -5.28 5.27
C ASP A 407 -17.54 -3.74 5.40
N LEU A 408 -18.32 -3.06 4.54
CA LEU A 408 -18.67 -1.66 4.78
C LEU A 408 -19.60 -1.52 5.98
N THR A 409 -20.53 -2.45 6.14
CA THR A 409 -21.41 -2.50 7.31
C THR A 409 -20.63 -2.80 8.59
N GLU A 410 -19.65 -3.72 8.54
CA GLU A 410 -18.72 -4.04 9.63
C GLU A 410 -17.90 -2.82 10.05
N LEU A 411 -17.24 -2.16 9.07
CA LEU A 411 -16.50 -0.92 9.31
C LEU A 411 -17.37 0.16 9.97
N MET A 412 -18.58 0.36 9.47
CA MET A 412 -19.52 1.35 10.03
C MET A 412 -19.99 0.95 11.43
N ALA A 413 -20.14 -0.35 11.70
CA ALA A 413 -20.50 -0.89 13.00
C ALA A 413 -19.37 -0.65 14.01
N GLU A 414 -18.14 -0.98 13.64
CA GLU A 414 -16.93 -0.76 14.45
C GLU A 414 -16.74 0.71 14.81
N GLU A 415 -16.87 1.62 13.84
CA GLU A 415 -16.82 3.08 14.06
C GLU A 415 -17.80 3.57 15.15
N ARG A 416 -18.86 2.80 15.43
CA ARG A 416 -19.88 3.10 16.43
C ARG A 416 -19.87 2.19 17.66
N GLY A 417 -18.91 1.27 17.76
CA GLY A 417 -18.77 0.31 18.87
C GLY A 417 -19.75 -0.85 18.81
N TYR A 418 -20.16 -1.26 17.59
CA TYR A 418 -20.99 -2.44 17.34
C TYR A 418 -20.18 -3.53 16.63
N GLU A 419 -20.63 -4.77 16.80
CA GLU A 419 -20.20 -5.94 16.04
C GLU A 419 -21.28 -6.33 15.02
N VAL A 420 -20.93 -7.15 14.03
CA VAL A 420 -21.90 -7.71 13.07
C VAL A 420 -21.97 -9.22 13.22
N ASP A 421 -23.16 -9.80 13.21
CA ASP A 421 -23.42 -11.24 13.18
C ASP A 421 -23.21 -11.78 11.76
N GLU A 422 -21.94 -12.13 11.45
CA GLU A 422 -21.54 -12.65 10.16
C GLU A 422 -22.14 -14.06 9.88
N GLU A 423 -22.27 -14.91 10.92
CA GLU A 423 -22.87 -16.25 10.75
C GLU A 423 -24.34 -16.15 10.37
N GLY A 424 -25.04 -15.17 10.91
CA GLY A 424 -26.43 -14.90 10.59
C GLY A 424 -26.66 -14.21 9.25
N PHE A 425 -25.63 -13.58 8.69
CA PHE A 425 -25.65 -12.94 7.36
C PHE A 425 -25.65 -13.98 6.26
#